data_2bd528a6f2d4c6a0c01e448ce7e7ec16
#
_entry.id   2bd528a6f2d4c6a0c01e448ce7e7ec16
#
_cell.length_a   1.000
_cell.length_b   1.000
_cell.length_c   1.000
_cell.angle_alpha   90.00
_cell.angle_beta   90.00
_cell.angle_gamma   90.00
#
_symmetry.space_group_name_H-M   'P 1'
#
loop_
_entity.id
_entity.type
_entity.pdbx_description
1 polymer ?
#
loop_
_entity_poly.entity_id
_entity_poly.type
_entity_poly.pdbx_seq_one_letter_code
_entity_poly.pdbx_strand_id
1 'polypeptide(L)'
;GLPKYKTPGTPGLGLLKASDEEPSLSPEKQTDYRSGVGMVLFLIKHSRPDISNAVRELTKCLTKATPAAYKEMLRVMAYVLQTSTLGLKIKPIVPKDKLLWNLVMWSDSDWAGDKNDRRSVSGMGLFVCGVLVSWRSKQQKTVALSSSEAEYIAISEAVKEVVFVVNVLESIKIQVEKPVVVKVDIMGAIFMCENSTSSS
;
A
#
# COMPACT_ATOMS: atom_id res chain seq x y z
N GLY A 1 11.24 6.17 27.37
CA GLY A 1 12.08 6.05 26.16
C GLY A 1 11.64 4.84 25.37
N LEU A 2 11.72 4.91 24.03
CA LEU A 2 11.43 3.78 23.17
C LEU A 2 12.42 2.65 23.49
N PRO A 3 11.96 1.37 23.50
CA PRO A 3 12.86 0.24 23.71
C PRO A 3 14.00 0.27 22.68
N LYS A 4 15.22 -0.08 23.09
CA LYS A 4 16.34 -0.26 22.16
C LYS A 4 16.08 -1.50 21.30
N TYR A 5 15.32 -1.34 20.22
CA TYR A 5 15.24 -2.38 19.20
C TYR A 5 16.55 -2.40 18.42
N LYS A 6 17.11 -3.60 18.18
CA LYS A 6 18.06 -3.76 17.07
C LYS A 6 17.37 -3.21 15.84
N THR A 7 18.06 -2.41 15.04
CA THR A 7 17.51 -1.76 13.83
C THR A 7 16.66 -2.77 13.05
N PRO A 8 15.36 -2.60 12.99
CA PRO A 8 14.54 -3.53 12.22
C PRO A 8 14.89 -3.33 10.75
N GLY A 9 15.43 -4.36 10.10
CA GLY A 9 15.77 -4.32 8.67
C GLY A 9 14.54 -4.16 7.75
N THR A 10 13.33 -4.35 8.31
CA THR A 10 12.05 -4.23 7.61
C THR A 10 11.04 -3.46 8.45
N PRO A 11 10.09 -2.75 7.82
CA PRO A 11 9.08 -1.97 8.52
C PRO A 11 8.07 -2.80 9.32
N GLY A 12 7.95 -4.10 9.10
CA GLY A 12 7.02 -4.97 9.83
C GLY A 12 7.45 -6.44 9.83
N LEU A 13 6.97 -7.22 10.81
CA LEU A 13 7.26 -8.66 10.94
C LEU A 13 6.26 -9.54 10.19
N GLY A 14 5.27 -8.98 9.52
CA GLY A 14 4.21 -9.69 8.85
C GLY A 14 2.85 -9.54 9.54
N LEU A 15 1.94 -10.44 9.21
CA LEU A 15 0.55 -10.37 9.64
C LEU A 15 0.42 -10.55 11.15
N LEU A 16 -0.28 -9.63 11.80
CA LEU A 16 -0.72 -9.80 13.17
C LEU A 16 -1.86 -10.83 13.18
N LYS A 17 -1.67 -11.91 13.93
CA LYS A 17 -2.76 -12.84 14.20
C LYS A 17 -3.70 -12.17 15.20
N ALA A 18 -4.94 -11.94 14.82
CA ALA A 18 -6.00 -11.68 15.77
C ALA A 18 -6.30 -13.02 16.45
N SER A 19 -5.81 -13.21 17.68
CA SER A 19 -6.28 -14.32 18.51
C SER A 19 -7.28 -13.77 19.50
N ASP A 20 -8.48 -14.35 19.53
CA ASP A 20 -9.51 -13.98 20.50
C ASP A 20 -9.10 -14.37 21.94
N GLU A 21 -8.06 -15.19 22.07
CA GLU A 21 -7.49 -15.68 23.33
C GLU A 21 -6.48 -14.70 23.97
N GLU A 22 -5.91 -13.75 23.21
CA GLU A 22 -4.98 -12.78 23.78
C GLU A 22 -5.71 -11.71 24.60
N PRO A 23 -5.18 -11.34 25.79
CA PRO A 23 -5.77 -10.31 26.62
C PRO A 23 -5.72 -8.97 25.88
N SER A 24 -6.80 -8.20 25.98
CA SER A 24 -6.85 -6.82 25.48
C SER A 24 -5.91 -5.92 26.28
N LEU A 25 -5.45 -4.85 25.68
CA LEU A 25 -4.71 -3.80 26.39
C LEU A 25 -5.62 -3.10 27.42
N SER A 26 -4.98 -2.50 28.44
CA SER A 26 -5.70 -1.54 29.30
C SER A 26 -6.21 -0.36 28.49
N PRO A 27 -7.28 0.34 28.97
CA PRO A 27 -7.84 1.50 28.25
C PRO A 27 -6.80 2.57 27.90
N GLU A 28 -5.86 2.83 28.81
CA GLU A 28 -4.77 3.79 28.59
C GLU A 28 -3.85 3.34 27.43
N LYS A 29 -3.36 2.10 27.47
CA LYS A 29 -2.52 1.54 26.41
C LYS A 29 -3.27 1.42 25.09
N GLN A 30 -4.57 1.17 25.12
CA GLN A 30 -5.41 1.17 23.91
C GLN A 30 -5.47 2.57 23.29
N THR A 31 -5.51 3.62 24.10
CA THR A 31 -5.46 5.02 23.64
C THR A 31 -4.10 5.34 23.03
N ASP A 32 -3.02 4.95 23.70
CA ASP A 32 -1.65 5.11 23.20
C ASP A 32 -1.46 4.38 21.86
N TYR A 33 -2.00 3.16 21.75
CA TYR A 33 -1.95 2.40 20.51
C TYR A 33 -2.63 3.14 19.35
N ARG A 34 -3.84 3.64 19.56
CA ARG A 34 -4.57 4.41 18.54
C ARG A 34 -3.82 5.67 18.14
N SER A 35 -3.24 6.37 19.09
CA SER A 35 -2.44 7.57 18.84
C SER A 35 -1.18 7.24 18.04
N GLY A 36 -0.46 6.19 18.42
CA GLY A 36 0.73 5.73 17.69
C GLY A 36 0.43 5.31 16.26
N VAL A 37 -0.65 4.53 16.05
CA VAL A 37 -1.07 4.15 14.70
C VAL A 37 -1.50 5.39 13.89
N GLY A 38 -2.18 6.36 14.51
CA GLY A 38 -2.55 7.63 13.87
C GLY A 38 -1.33 8.41 13.37
N MET A 39 -0.26 8.48 14.16
CA MET A 39 1.00 9.14 13.75
C MET A 39 1.64 8.49 12.53
N VAL A 40 1.74 7.15 12.51
CA VAL A 40 2.35 6.46 11.35
C VAL A 40 1.43 6.45 10.12
N LEU A 41 0.09 6.51 10.29
CA LEU A 41 -0.86 6.72 9.19
C LEU A 41 -0.65 8.08 8.50
N PHE A 42 -0.34 9.13 9.26
CA PHE A 42 0.02 10.42 8.68
C PHE A 42 1.26 10.32 7.78
N LEU A 43 2.28 9.61 8.25
CA LEU A 43 3.52 9.44 7.47
C LEU A 43 3.30 8.66 6.17
N ILE A 44 2.45 7.63 6.18
CA ILE A 44 2.11 6.89 4.95
C ILE A 44 1.53 7.83 3.89
N LYS A 45 0.66 8.73 4.28
CA LYS A 45 -0.02 9.62 3.33
C LYS A 45 0.91 10.62 2.67
N HIS A 46 2.04 10.95 3.31
CA HIS A 46 2.84 12.10 2.90
C HIS A 46 4.25 11.77 2.41
N SER A 47 4.92 10.77 2.99
CA SER A 47 6.34 10.58 2.72
C SER A 47 6.89 9.17 2.87
N ARG A 48 6.16 8.24 3.49
CA ARG A 48 6.67 6.91 3.83
C ARG A 48 5.78 5.79 3.26
N PRO A 49 5.79 5.57 1.93
CA PRO A 49 5.09 4.46 1.31
C PRO A 49 5.58 3.08 1.78
N ASP A 50 6.84 2.98 2.17
CA ASP A 50 7.52 1.77 2.61
C ASP A 50 6.90 1.10 3.85
N ILE A 51 6.25 1.88 4.74
CA ILE A 51 5.55 1.34 5.92
C ILE A 51 4.07 1.01 5.69
N SER A 52 3.54 1.23 4.47
CA SER A 52 2.09 1.13 4.21
C SER A 52 1.49 -0.22 4.57
N ASN A 53 2.16 -1.32 4.23
CA ASN A 53 1.69 -2.66 4.53
C ASN A 53 1.69 -2.95 6.05
N ALA A 54 2.78 -2.59 6.74
CA ALA A 54 2.91 -2.80 8.19
C ALA A 54 1.83 -2.03 8.95
N VAL A 55 1.60 -0.77 8.58
CA VAL A 55 0.60 0.07 9.26
C VAL A 55 -0.82 -0.38 8.92
N ARG A 56 -1.09 -0.87 7.70
CA ARG A 56 -2.37 -1.49 7.35
C ARG A 56 -2.69 -2.65 8.31
N GLU A 57 -1.72 -3.51 8.62
CA GLU A 57 -1.92 -4.59 9.61
C GLU A 57 -2.26 -4.04 11.00
N LEU A 58 -1.57 -2.99 11.46
CA LEU A 58 -1.87 -2.35 12.74
C LEU A 58 -3.30 -1.77 12.78
N THR A 59 -3.81 -1.26 11.67
CA THR A 59 -5.18 -0.69 11.64
C THR A 59 -6.27 -1.72 11.90
N LYS A 60 -6.03 -3.00 11.65
CA LYS A 60 -6.99 -4.09 11.94
C LYS A 60 -7.27 -4.24 13.45
N CYS A 61 -6.32 -3.83 14.29
CA CYS A 61 -6.39 -3.96 15.75
C CYS A 61 -6.83 -2.68 16.46
N LEU A 62 -7.32 -1.64 15.75
CA LEU A 62 -7.67 -0.34 16.35
C LEU A 62 -8.80 -0.41 17.38
N THR A 63 -9.72 -1.35 17.25
CA THR A 63 -10.83 -1.54 18.20
C THR A 63 -10.41 -2.30 19.44
N LYS A 64 -9.60 -3.34 19.26
CA LYS A 64 -9.14 -4.24 20.34
C LYS A 64 -7.70 -4.63 20.03
N ALA A 65 -6.73 -3.86 20.56
CA ALA A 65 -5.33 -4.17 20.39
C ALA A 65 -4.83 -5.17 21.43
N THR A 66 -3.94 -6.06 20.99
CA THR A 66 -3.24 -7.01 21.85
C THR A 66 -1.84 -6.49 22.23
N PRO A 67 -1.18 -7.04 23.25
CA PRO A 67 0.21 -6.73 23.57
C PRO A 67 1.17 -6.95 22.37
N ALA A 68 0.89 -7.96 21.54
CA ALA A 68 1.63 -8.22 20.32
C ALA A 68 1.48 -7.09 19.30
N ALA A 69 0.25 -6.61 19.07
CA ALA A 69 -0.02 -5.47 18.20
C ALA A 69 0.65 -4.18 18.70
N TYR A 70 0.62 -3.95 20.01
CA TYR A 70 1.30 -2.79 20.62
C TYR A 70 2.81 -2.84 20.41
N LYS A 71 3.43 -4.01 20.64
CA LYS A 71 4.86 -4.22 20.39
C LYS A 71 5.23 -3.99 18.93
N GLU A 72 4.40 -4.45 18.00
CA GLU A 72 4.62 -4.25 16.56
C GLU A 72 4.47 -2.77 16.17
N MET A 73 3.52 -2.05 16.74
CA MET A 73 3.41 -0.59 16.56
C MET A 73 4.71 0.12 17.00
N LEU A 74 5.22 -0.20 18.20
CA LEU A 74 6.49 0.38 18.68
C LEU A 74 7.66 0.03 17.76
N ARG A 75 7.66 -1.17 17.18
CA ARG A 75 8.67 -1.61 16.22
C ARG A 75 8.62 -0.78 14.93
N VAL A 76 7.42 -0.56 14.37
CA VAL A 76 7.24 0.31 13.19
C VAL A 76 7.71 1.73 13.49
N MET A 77 7.37 2.28 14.66
CA MET A 77 7.83 3.61 15.09
C MET A 77 9.36 3.66 15.22
N ALA A 78 9.98 2.64 15.81
CA ALA A 78 11.44 2.54 15.91
C ALA A 78 12.10 2.48 14.54
N TYR A 79 11.53 1.72 13.58
CA TYR A 79 11.99 1.70 12.18
C TYR A 79 11.93 3.09 11.56
N VAL A 80 10.82 3.80 11.70
CA VAL A 80 10.65 5.16 11.17
C VAL A 80 11.71 6.12 11.74
N LEU A 81 11.94 6.08 13.05
CA LEU A 81 12.95 6.93 13.72
C LEU A 81 14.38 6.62 13.24
N GLN A 82 14.70 5.34 13.12
CA GLN A 82 16.03 4.90 12.67
C GLN A 82 16.28 5.15 11.19
N THR A 83 15.21 5.25 10.41
CA THR A 83 15.23 5.54 8.98
C THR A 83 14.68 6.95 8.67
N SER A 84 14.86 7.89 9.58
CA SER A 84 14.33 9.27 9.48
C SER A 84 14.86 10.04 8.27
N THR A 85 16.00 9.61 7.72
CA THR A 85 16.58 10.16 6.47
C THR A 85 15.95 9.61 5.20
N LEU A 86 15.15 8.53 5.29
CA LEU A 86 14.40 8.01 4.15
C LEU A 86 13.17 8.88 3.90
N GLY A 87 12.96 9.21 2.64
CA GLY A 87 11.80 9.98 2.19
C GLY A 87 11.59 9.81 0.69
N LEU A 88 10.55 10.42 0.17
CA LEU A 88 10.29 10.44 -1.27
C LEU A 88 11.30 11.35 -1.97
N LYS A 89 11.98 10.80 -2.98
CA LYS A 89 12.86 11.58 -3.84
C LYS A 89 12.04 12.21 -4.96
N ILE A 90 11.77 13.50 -4.85
CA ILE A 90 11.05 14.26 -5.88
C ILE A 90 12.09 14.85 -6.85
N LYS A 91 12.42 14.07 -7.87
CA LYS A 91 13.32 14.50 -8.96
C LYS A 91 12.69 14.06 -10.30
N PRO A 92 11.76 14.84 -10.86
CA PRO A 92 11.10 14.48 -12.10
C PRO A 92 12.09 14.44 -13.26
N ILE A 93 11.88 13.47 -14.15
CA ILE A 93 12.53 13.43 -15.47
C ILE A 93 11.70 14.36 -16.36
N VAL A 94 12.16 15.59 -16.53
CA VAL A 94 11.43 16.59 -17.32
C VAL A 94 11.48 16.17 -18.80
N PRO A 95 10.32 15.95 -19.46
CA PRO A 95 10.29 15.65 -20.88
C PRO A 95 10.80 16.83 -21.70
N LYS A 96 11.33 16.56 -22.90
CA LYS A 96 11.77 17.59 -23.85
C LYS A 96 10.62 18.51 -24.23
N ASP A 97 9.44 17.96 -24.42
CA ASP A 97 8.16 18.67 -24.45
C ASP A 97 7.62 18.77 -23.02
N LYS A 98 7.64 19.96 -22.46
CA LYS A 98 7.19 20.23 -21.09
C LYS A 98 5.70 19.98 -20.85
N LEU A 99 4.90 19.82 -21.90
CA LEU A 99 3.47 19.58 -21.81
C LEU A 99 3.10 18.09 -21.92
N LEU A 100 4.02 17.21 -22.34
CA LEU A 100 3.78 15.78 -22.49
C LEU A 100 4.43 15.02 -21.34
N TRP A 101 3.62 14.47 -20.44
CA TRP A 101 4.08 13.79 -19.23
C TRP A 101 3.88 12.28 -19.31
N ASN A 102 4.91 11.53 -18.90
CA ASN A 102 4.86 10.08 -18.84
C ASN A 102 4.29 9.62 -17.49
N LEU A 103 3.35 8.69 -17.55
CA LEU A 103 2.79 7.99 -16.39
C LEU A 103 3.09 6.50 -16.46
N VAL A 104 3.49 5.93 -15.33
CA VAL A 104 3.69 4.48 -15.17
C VAL A 104 3.04 4.04 -13.87
N MET A 105 2.12 3.07 -13.96
CA MET A 105 1.48 2.42 -12.82
C MET A 105 2.13 1.06 -12.57
N TRP A 106 2.44 0.76 -11.31
CA TRP A 106 2.78 -0.58 -10.85
C TRP A 106 1.63 -1.14 -10.03
N SER A 107 1.23 -2.37 -10.30
CA SER A 107 0.19 -3.07 -9.58
C SER A 107 0.67 -4.46 -9.20
N ASP A 108 0.33 -4.90 -8.00
CA ASP A 108 0.72 -6.19 -7.43
C ASP A 108 -0.37 -6.66 -6.47
N SER A 109 -0.49 -7.97 -6.24
CA SER A 109 -1.36 -8.50 -5.21
C SER A 109 -0.73 -9.64 -4.43
N ASP A 110 -0.87 -9.61 -3.11
CA ASP A 110 -0.56 -10.73 -2.22
C ASP A 110 -1.82 -11.60 -2.09
N TRP A 111 -1.87 -12.69 -2.89
CA TRP A 111 -3.02 -13.58 -2.92
C TRP A 111 -3.24 -14.29 -1.59
N ALA A 112 -4.48 -14.18 -1.07
CA ALA A 112 -4.87 -14.77 0.21
C ALA A 112 -3.90 -14.42 1.35
N GLY A 113 -3.29 -13.24 1.29
CA GLY A 113 -2.28 -12.77 2.24
C GLY A 113 -2.82 -12.63 3.65
N ASP A 114 -4.11 -12.34 3.84
CA ASP A 114 -4.74 -12.37 5.14
C ASP A 114 -5.08 -13.82 5.55
N LYS A 115 -4.43 -14.30 6.61
CA LYS A 115 -4.62 -15.67 7.11
C LYS A 115 -5.94 -15.88 7.84
N ASN A 116 -6.62 -14.82 8.26
CA ASN A 116 -7.88 -14.92 9.00
C ASN A 116 -9.09 -15.08 8.06
N ASP A 117 -9.17 -14.22 7.05
CA ASP A 117 -10.31 -14.18 6.12
C ASP A 117 -9.96 -14.55 4.68
N ARG A 118 -8.69 -14.92 4.42
CA ARG A 118 -8.16 -15.32 3.11
C ARG A 118 -8.30 -14.27 2.02
N ARG A 119 -8.53 -13.02 2.38
CA ARG A 119 -8.58 -11.92 1.43
C ARG A 119 -7.17 -11.54 0.97
N SER A 120 -7.09 -11.19 -0.29
CA SER A 120 -5.86 -10.72 -0.92
C SER A 120 -5.60 -9.25 -0.58
N VAL A 121 -4.38 -8.82 -0.77
CA VAL A 121 -3.97 -7.42 -0.57
C VAL A 121 -3.48 -6.86 -1.89
N SER A 122 -4.12 -5.78 -2.35
CA SER A 122 -3.65 -5.04 -3.53
C SER A 122 -2.63 -3.98 -3.12
N GLY A 123 -1.52 -3.95 -3.84
CA GLY A 123 -0.50 -2.92 -3.81
C GLY A 123 -0.49 -2.11 -5.10
N MET A 124 -0.30 -0.81 -5.04
CA MET A 124 -0.09 0.00 -6.24
C MET A 124 0.85 1.18 -5.99
N GLY A 125 1.52 1.61 -7.05
CA GLY A 125 2.33 2.81 -7.08
C GLY A 125 2.27 3.49 -8.44
N LEU A 126 1.79 4.75 -8.48
CA LEU A 126 1.73 5.58 -9.68
C LEU A 126 2.88 6.55 -9.71
N PHE A 127 3.63 6.51 -10.80
CA PHE A 127 4.74 7.40 -11.07
C PHE A 127 4.35 8.38 -12.18
N VAL A 128 4.63 9.65 -11.95
CA VAL A 128 4.51 10.72 -12.95
C VAL A 128 5.90 11.27 -13.22
N CYS A 129 6.36 11.20 -14.45
CA CYS A 129 7.72 11.59 -14.84
C CYS A 129 8.81 11.00 -13.92
N GLY A 130 8.65 9.73 -13.51
CA GLY A 130 9.57 9.00 -12.64
C GLY A 130 9.46 9.33 -11.15
N VAL A 131 8.52 10.18 -10.73
CA VAL A 131 8.26 10.51 -9.32
C VAL A 131 7.03 9.75 -8.84
N LEU A 132 7.14 9.03 -7.73
CA LEU A 132 6.01 8.38 -7.07
C LEU A 132 5.06 9.44 -6.50
N VAL A 133 3.82 9.50 -7.01
CA VAL A 133 2.83 10.51 -6.64
C VAL A 133 1.61 9.93 -5.93
N SER A 134 1.29 8.66 -6.17
CA SER A 134 0.21 7.96 -5.49
C SER A 134 0.64 6.54 -5.18
N TRP A 135 0.27 6.04 -4.00
CA TRP A 135 0.54 4.67 -3.56
C TRP A 135 -0.54 4.19 -2.62
N ARG A 136 -0.75 2.88 -2.62
CA ARG A 136 -1.74 2.25 -1.73
C ARG A 136 -1.36 0.81 -1.43
N SER A 137 -1.63 0.38 -0.20
CA SER A 137 -1.73 -1.03 0.20
C SER A 137 -3.11 -1.23 0.82
N LYS A 138 -3.96 -2.09 0.22
CA LYS A 138 -5.35 -2.25 0.62
C LYS A 138 -5.80 -3.69 0.51
N GLN A 139 -6.48 -4.18 1.55
CA GLN A 139 -7.15 -5.47 1.51
C GLN A 139 -8.31 -5.44 0.51
N GLN A 140 -8.43 -6.46 -0.32
CA GLN A 140 -9.54 -6.62 -1.26
C GLN A 140 -10.84 -6.90 -0.51
N LYS A 141 -11.97 -6.45 -1.06
CA LYS A 141 -13.28 -6.63 -0.43
C LYS A 141 -13.82 -8.06 -0.59
N THR A 142 -13.42 -8.73 -1.65
CA THR A 142 -13.82 -10.10 -2.00
C THR A 142 -12.67 -11.06 -1.78
N VAL A 143 -12.97 -12.35 -1.65
CA VAL A 143 -11.97 -13.41 -1.63
C VAL A 143 -11.74 -13.85 -3.07
N ALA A 144 -10.53 -13.67 -3.58
CA ALA A 144 -10.15 -14.13 -4.90
C ALA A 144 -9.89 -15.64 -4.89
N LEU A 145 -10.41 -16.35 -5.89
CA LEU A 145 -10.28 -17.80 -6.02
C LEU A 145 -8.92 -18.23 -6.57
N SER A 146 -8.19 -17.32 -7.19
CA SER A 146 -6.84 -17.56 -7.74
C SER A 146 -5.95 -16.33 -7.60
N SER A 147 -4.63 -16.52 -7.74
CA SER A 147 -3.68 -15.42 -7.82
C SER A 147 -3.96 -14.49 -9.00
N SER A 148 -4.31 -15.05 -10.17
CA SER A 148 -4.65 -14.26 -11.36
C SER A 148 -5.89 -13.39 -11.15
N GLU A 149 -6.91 -13.90 -10.45
CA GLU A 149 -8.09 -13.10 -10.09
C GLU A 149 -7.74 -11.97 -9.12
N ALA A 150 -6.90 -12.24 -8.12
CA ALA A 150 -6.43 -11.22 -7.19
C ALA A 150 -5.66 -10.11 -7.91
N GLU A 151 -4.78 -10.48 -8.85
CA GLU A 151 -4.06 -9.51 -9.69
C GLU A 151 -5.01 -8.70 -10.58
N TYR A 152 -5.99 -9.36 -11.22
CA TYR A 152 -6.98 -8.65 -12.04
C TYR A 152 -7.77 -7.61 -11.23
N ILE A 153 -8.15 -7.95 -10.00
CA ILE A 153 -8.80 -6.99 -9.09
C ILE A 153 -7.87 -5.83 -8.77
N ALA A 154 -6.57 -6.10 -8.49
CA ALA A 154 -5.58 -5.08 -8.21
C ALA A 154 -5.37 -4.14 -9.41
N ILE A 155 -5.26 -4.68 -10.62
CA ILE A 155 -5.17 -3.91 -11.87
C ILE A 155 -6.38 -3.02 -12.05
N SER A 156 -7.60 -3.55 -11.84
CA SER A 156 -8.83 -2.77 -11.97
C SER A 156 -8.87 -1.57 -11.02
N GLU A 157 -8.39 -1.72 -9.77
CA GLU A 157 -8.29 -0.61 -8.83
C GLU A 157 -7.19 0.38 -9.23
N ALA A 158 -6.05 -0.11 -9.72
CA ALA A 158 -4.93 0.71 -10.17
C ALA A 158 -5.31 1.57 -11.40
N VAL A 159 -6.03 1.00 -12.37
CA VAL A 159 -6.49 1.72 -13.57
C VAL A 159 -7.43 2.88 -13.21
N LYS A 160 -8.29 2.71 -12.21
CA LYS A 160 -9.16 3.81 -11.73
C LYS A 160 -8.34 5.01 -11.23
N GLU A 161 -7.24 4.74 -10.52
CA GLU A 161 -6.34 5.80 -10.06
C GLU A 161 -5.62 6.48 -11.24
N VAL A 162 -5.17 5.70 -12.22
CA VAL A 162 -4.57 6.25 -13.47
C VAL A 162 -5.55 7.18 -14.17
N VAL A 163 -6.79 6.74 -14.39
CA VAL A 163 -7.83 7.55 -15.06
C VAL A 163 -8.09 8.84 -14.29
N PHE A 164 -8.16 8.76 -12.95
CA PHE A 164 -8.34 9.95 -12.12
C PHE A 164 -7.19 10.95 -12.31
N VAL A 165 -5.94 10.49 -12.21
CA VAL A 165 -4.76 11.38 -12.34
C VAL A 165 -4.64 11.94 -13.75
N VAL A 166 -4.91 11.13 -14.79
CA VAL A 166 -4.94 11.62 -16.18
C VAL A 166 -5.95 12.76 -16.34
N ASN A 167 -7.18 12.57 -15.83
CA ASN A 167 -8.23 13.60 -15.92
C ASN A 167 -7.81 14.89 -15.18
N VAL A 168 -7.17 14.77 -14.00
CA VAL A 168 -6.65 15.93 -13.26
C VAL A 168 -5.60 16.68 -14.08
N LEU A 169 -4.60 15.96 -14.64
CA LEU A 169 -3.53 16.58 -15.43
C LEU A 169 -4.10 17.24 -16.70
N GLU A 170 -4.97 16.57 -17.42
CA GLU A 170 -5.59 17.13 -18.64
C GLU A 170 -6.47 18.35 -18.34
N SER A 171 -7.13 18.40 -17.17
CA SER A 171 -7.93 19.57 -16.75
C SER A 171 -7.09 20.83 -16.56
N ILE A 172 -5.82 20.66 -16.17
CA ILE A 172 -4.85 21.77 -16.05
C ILE A 172 -3.97 21.93 -17.30
N LYS A 173 -4.39 21.34 -18.44
CA LYS A 173 -3.74 21.46 -19.75
C LYS A 173 -2.36 20.78 -19.84
N ILE A 174 -2.08 19.81 -19.00
CA ILE A 174 -0.91 18.93 -19.13
C ILE A 174 -1.34 17.70 -19.94
N GLN A 175 -0.65 17.46 -21.05
CA GLN A 175 -0.89 16.29 -21.89
C GLN A 175 -0.17 15.06 -21.31
N VAL A 176 -0.86 13.93 -21.33
CA VAL A 176 -0.31 12.65 -20.86
C VAL A 176 0.04 11.77 -22.05
N GLU A 177 1.23 11.20 -22.03
CA GLU A 177 1.66 10.21 -23.02
C GLU A 177 0.76 8.98 -22.96
N LYS A 178 0.19 8.60 -24.10
CA LYS A 178 -0.75 7.45 -24.22
C LYS A 178 -0.20 6.44 -25.22
N PRO A 179 -0.37 5.13 -24.95
CA PRO A 179 -1.10 4.53 -23.81
C PRO A 179 -0.31 4.61 -22.50
N VAL A 180 -1.02 4.80 -21.39
CA VAL A 180 -0.38 4.71 -20.05
C VAL A 180 -0.03 3.25 -19.74
N VAL A 181 1.21 3.01 -19.32
CA VAL A 181 1.73 1.68 -19.03
C VAL A 181 1.33 1.25 -17.62
N VAL A 182 0.67 0.10 -17.52
CA VAL A 182 0.42 -0.59 -16.23
C VAL A 182 1.33 -1.82 -16.18
N LYS A 183 2.23 -1.89 -15.19
CA LYS A 183 3.17 -2.98 -14.97
C LYS A 183 2.63 -3.93 -13.92
N VAL A 184 2.58 -5.21 -14.26
CA VAL A 184 2.14 -6.34 -13.42
C VAL A 184 3.12 -7.50 -13.58
N ASP A 185 3.17 -8.44 -12.64
CA ASP A 185 4.13 -9.55 -12.69
C ASP A 185 3.54 -10.90 -13.11
N ILE A 186 2.20 -11.04 -13.13
CA ILE A 186 1.51 -12.30 -13.46
C ILE A 186 0.93 -12.30 -14.87
N MET A 187 1.43 -13.21 -15.72
CA MET A 187 0.95 -13.40 -17.11
C MET A 187 -0.53 -13.79 -17.20
N GLY A 188 -1.06 -14.55 -16.22
CA GLY A 188 -2.47 -14.93 -16.18
C GLY A 188 -3.42 -13.72 -16.08
N ALA A 189 -3.07 -12.69 -15.32
CA ALA A 189 -3.85 -11.46 -15.22
C ALA A 189 -3.81 -10.66 -16.53
N ILE A 190 -2.68 -10.62 -17.21
CA ILE A 190 -2.54 -9.99 -18.54
C ILE A 190 -3.47 -10.68 -19.53
N PHE A 191 -3.46 -12.03 -19.57
CA PHE A 191 -4.35 -12.79 -20.44
C PHE A 191 -5.82 -12.51 -20.17
N MET A 192 -6.24 -12.39 -18.91
CA MET A 192 -7.62 -12.02 -18.54
C MET A 192 -8.00 -10.60 -18.99
N CYS A 193 -7.04 -9.65 -18.97
CA CYS A 193 -7.27 -8.30 -19.45
C CYS A 193 -7.44 -8.24 -20.97
N GLU A 194 -6.67 -9.05 -21.71
CA GLU A 194 -6.69 -9.10 -23.18
C GLU A 194 -7.89 -9.88 -23.73
N ASN A 195 -8.39 -10.88 -22.98
CA ASN A 195 -9.46 -11.77 -23.38
C ASN A 195 -10.69 -11.62 -22.48
N SER A 196 -11.38 -10.52 -22.61
CA SER A 196 -12.58 -10.19 -21.81
C SER A 196 -13.79 -11.12 -22.04
N THR A 197 -13.71 -12.07 -22.97
CA THR A 197 -14.80 -12.99 -23.37
C THR A 197 -14.68 -14.40 -22.76
N SER A 198 -13.75 -14.66 -21.87
CA SER A 198 -13.54 -16.01 -21.31
C SER A 198 -14.43 -16.32 -20.09
N SER A 199 -15.57 -15.66 -19.95
CA SER A 199 -16.61 -15.98 -18.94
C SER A 199 -17.83 -16.56 -19.61
N SER A 200 -17.82 -17.86 -19.81
CA SER A 200 -19.01 -18.69 -20.02
C SER A 200 -18.84 -20.03 -19.31
#